data_01e058e4f9b7546fd993c2737ad3f985
#
_entry.id   01e058e4f9b7546fd993c2737ad3f985
#
_cell.length_a   1.000
_cell.length_b   1.000
_cell.length_c   1.000
_cell.angle_alpha   90.00
_cell.angle_beta   90.00
_cell.angle_gamma   90.00
#
_symmetry.space_group_name_H-M   'P 1'
#
loop_
_entity.id
_entity.type
_entity.pdbx_description
1 polymer ?
#
loop_
_entity_poly.entity_id
_entity_poly.type
_entity_poly.pdbx_seq_one_letter_code
_entity_poly.pdbx_strand_id
1 'polypeptide(L)'
;MTMSDPIADMLTRIRNANTAKHDTVDVPASKMKISIADILLKEGYMKGYDIIEDGAFKTIRIALKYGADKNERIISGLKRISKPGLRVYADVENMPKVLGGLGVAIISTNKGVVTDKEARSMNVGGEVLAFVW
;
A
#
# COMPACT_ATOMS: atom_id res chain seq x y z
N MET A 1 -13.87 11.88 -20.00
CA MET A 1 -13.38 10.61 -19.46
C MET A 1 -12.61 10.88 -18.17
N THR A 2 -12.99 10.23 -17.12
CA THR A 2 -12.27 10.36 -15.85
C THR A 2 -11.11 9.39 -15.81
N MET A 3 -9.96 9.88 -15.35
CA MET A 3 -8.82 9.00 -15.08
C MET A 3 -9.11 8.15 -13.86
N SER A 4 -8.87 6.85 -13.95
CA SER A 4 -8.99 5.97 -12.82
C SER A 4 -7.63 5.80 -12.14
N ASP A 5 -7.65 5.68 -10.82
CA ASP A 5 -6.45 5.38 -10.04
C ASP A 5 -6.77 4.19 -9.13
N PRO A 6 -6.52 2.96 -9.62
CA PRO A 6 -6.82 1.75 -8.85
C PRO A 6 -6.07 1.67 -7.53
N ILE A 7 -4.87 2.24 -7.46
CA ILE A 7 -4.09 2.25 -6.21
C ILE A 7 -4.75 3.20 -5.21
N ALA A 8 -5.15 4.39 -5.64
CA ALA A 8 -5.86 5.34 -4.77
C ALA A 8 -7.17 4.73 -4.26
N ASP A 9 -7.90 4.01 -5.12
CA ASP A 9 -9.11 3.30 -4.73
C ASP A 9 -8.84 2.26 -3.64
N MET A 10 -7.78 1.47 -3.81
CA MET A 10 -7.36 0.50 -2.81
C MET A 10 -7.06 1.16 -1.46
N LEU A 11 -6.27 2.23 -1.47
CA LEU A 11 -5.90 2.95 -0.24
C LEU A 11 -7.13 3.56 0.43
N THR A 12 -8.06 4.09 -0.36
CA THR A 12 -9.31 4.66 0.16
C THR A 12 -10.19 3.59 0.81
N ARG A 13 -10.30 2.42 0.18
CA ARG A 13 -11.06 1.30 0.75
C ARG A 13 -10.48 0.85 2.08
N ILE A 14 -9.16 0.71 2.16
CA ILE A 14 -8.47 0.34 3.39
C ILE A 14 -8.70 1.42 4.46
N ARG A 15 -8.53 2.68 4.11
CA ARG A 15 -8.73 3.81 5.03
C ARG A 15 -10.15 3.83 5.59
N ASN A 16 -11.15 3.70 4.74
CA ASN A 16 -12.56 3.73 5.14
C ASN A 16 -12.92 2.54 6.02
N ALA A 17 -12.46 1.34 5.66
CA ALA A 17 -12.70 0.14 6.46
C ALA A 17 -12.04 0.24 7.83
N ASN A 18 -10.82 0.81 7.88
CA ASN A 18 -10.08 1.01 9.11
C ASN A 18 -10.79 2.02 10.03
N THR A 19 -11.31 3.10 9.47
CA THR A 19 -12.08 4.10 10.21
C THR A 19 -13.40 3.52 10.74
N ALA A 20 -14.06 2.69 9.95
CA ALA A 20 -15.31 2.01 10.35
C ALA A 20 -15.06 0.79 11.23
N LYS A 21 -13.81 0.45 11.50
CA LYS A 21 -13.40 -0.67 12.37
C LYS A 21 -13.86 -2.02 11.85
N HIS A 22 -13.86 -2.20 10.52
CA HIS A 22 -14.17 -3.47 9.90
C HIS A 22 -13.01 -4.46 10.12
N ASP A 23 -13.34 -5.74 10.18
CA ASP A 23 -12.31 -6.79 10.30
C ASP A 23 -11.62 -7.07 8.96
N THR A 24 -12.35 -6.95 7.87
CA THR A 24 -11.83 -7.20 6.52
C THR A 24 -12.29 -6.12 5.55
N VAL A 25 -11.57 -6.03 4.44
CA VAL A 25 -11.96 -5.20 3.30
C VAL A 25 -11.59 -5.91 2.01
N ASP A 26 -12.49 -5.83 1.02
CA ASP A 26 -12.28 -6.44 -0.29
C ASP A 26 -11.88 -5.38 -1.31
N VAL A 27 -10.87 -5.72 -2.10
CA VAL A 27 -10.30 -4.84 -3.14
C VAL A 27 -10.17 -5.66 -4.43
N PRO A 28 -10.57 -5.13 -5.60
CA PRO A 28 -10.31 -5.82 -6.87
C PRO A 28 -8.82 -6.08 -7.03
N ALA A 29 -8.45 -7.31 -7.42
CA ALA A 29 -7.05 -7.72 -7.48
C ALA A 29 -6.36 -7.27 -8.76
N SER A 30 -5.07 -6.97 -8.63
CA SER A 30 -4.13 -6.80 -9.73
C SER A 30 -2.75 -7.15 -9.19
N LYS A 31 -1.78 -7.39 -10.09
CA LYS A 31 -0.41 -7.70 -9.65
C LYS A 31 0.15 -6.60 -8.75
N MET A 32 -0.06 -5.33 -9.14
CA MET A 32 0.42 -4.18 -8.38
C MET A 32 -0.22 -4.13 -7.00
N LYS A 33 -1.53 -4.31 -6.91
CA LYS A 33 -2.25 -4.27 -5.63
C LYS A 33 -1.87 -5.43 -4.72
N ILE A 34 -1.64 -6.61 -5.28
CA ILE A 34 -1.17 -7.78 -4.51
C ILE A 34 0.21 -7.48 -3.93
N SER A 35 1.10 -6.88 -4.71
CA SER A 35 2.43 -6.48 -4.23
C SER A 35 2.34 -5.46 -3.11
N ILE A 36 1.43 -4.50 -3.20
CA ILE A 36 1.20 -3.51 -2.15
C ILE A 36 0.67 -4.19 -0.88
N ALA A 37 -0.30 -5.10 -1.02
CA ALA A 37 -0.83 -5.85 0.11
C ALA A 37 0.26 -6.67 0.82
N ASP A 38 1.15 -7.28 0.04
CA ASP A 38 2.26 -8.06 0.58
C ASP A 38 3.22 -7.19 1.40
N ILE A 39 3.51 -5.98 0.92
CA ILE A 39 4.33 -5.02 1.68
C ILE A 39 3.64 -4.63 2.98
N LEU A 40 2.35 -4.32 2.93
CA LEU A 40 1.59 -3.94 4.14
C LEU A 40 1.59 -5.07 5.16
N LEU A 41 1.51 -6.32 4.71
CA LEU A 41 1.59 -7.48 5.59
C LEU A 41 2.97 -7.62 6.22
N LYS A 42 4.02 -7.56 5.41
CA LYS A 42 5.41 -7.73 5.87
C LYS A 42 5.83 -6.62 6.83
N GLU A 43 5.32 -5.41 6.62
CA GLU A 43 5.63 -4.27 7.48
C GLU A 43 4.73 -4.20 8.72
N GLY A 44 3.84 -5.17 8.90
CA GLY A 44 3.03 -5.29 10.10
C GLY A 44 1.78 -4.42 10.14
N TYR A 45 1.32 -3.91 8.99
CA TYR A 45 0.14 -3.04 8.92
C TYR A 45 -1.18 -3.78 8.77
N MET A 46 -1.15 -5.07 8.44
CA MET A 46 -2.36 -5.91 8.35
C MET A 46 -2.06 -7.30 8.89
N LYS A 47 -3.12 -8.06 9.21
CA LYS A 47 -2.99 -9.45 9.69
C LYS A 47 -2.64 -10.42 8.57
N GLY A 48 -3.20 -10.20 7.41
CA GLY A 48 -3.00 -11.08 6.27
C GLY A 48 -3.91 -10.69 5.12
N TYR A 49 -3.82 -11.43 4.03
CA TYR A 49 -4.73 -11.27 2.92
C TYR A 49 -4.92 -12.60 2.20
N ASP A 50 -6.07 -12.75 1.53
CA ASP A 50 -6.39 -13.91 0.70
C ASP A 50 -6.79 -13.43 -0.70
N ILE A 51 -6.47 -14.22 -1.70
CA ILE A 51 -6.92 -13.98 -3.06
C ILE A 51 -8.13 -14.87 -3.31
N ILE A 52 -9.27 -14.25 -3.57
CA ILE A 52 -10.53 -14.94 -3.79
C ILE A 52 -10.85 -14.87 -5.28
N GLU A 53 -11.01 -16.03 -5.89
CA GLU A 53 -11.37 -16.14 -7.30
C GLU A 53 -12.86 -16.43 -7.43
N ASP A 54 -13.57 -15.57 -8.18
CA ASP A 54 -14.98 -15.75 -8.47
C ASP A 54 -15.19 -15.56 -9.97
N GLY A 55 -15.19 -16.67 -10.70
CA GLY A 55 -15.27 -16.65 -12.15
C GLY A 55 -14.05 -15.97 -12.77
N ALA A 56 -14.28 -14.94 -13.58
CA ALA A 56 -13.22 -14.16 -14.22
C ALA A 56 -12.61 -13.11 -13.31
N PHE A 57 -13.17 -12.89 -12.13
CA PHE A 57 -12.74 -11.81 -11.23
C PHE A 57 -11.94 -12.36 -10.06
N LYS A 58 -10.94 -11.60 -9.66
CA LYS A 58 -10.16 -11.89 -8.46
C LYS A 58 -10.29 -10.72 -7.50
N THR A 59 -10.42 -11.03 -6.22
CA THR A 59 -10.54 -10.05 -5.15
C THR A 59 -9.46 -10.32 -4.11
N ILE A 60 -8.83 -9.27 -3.61
CA ILE A 60 -7.95 -9.36 -2.44
C ILE A 60 -8.81 -9.09 -1.22
N ARG A 61 -8.94 -10.05 -0.32
CA ARG A 61 -9.58 -9.84 0.97
C ARG A 61 -8.51 -9.60 2.01
N ILE A 62 -8.47 -8.37 2.50
CA ILE A 62 -7.45 -7.93 3.44
C ILE A 62 -8.02 -8.05 4.86
N ALA A 63 -7.30 -8.75 5.74
CA ALA A 63 -7.62 -8.81 7.16
C ALA A 63 -6.92 -7.65 7.86
N LEU A 64 -7.69 -6.72 8.38
CA LEU A 64 -7.18 -5.51 9.02
C LEU A 64 -6.65 -5.82 10.42
N LYS A 65 -5.69 -5.02 10.86
CA LYS A 65 -5.04 -5.17 12.15
C LYS A 65 -5.33 -3.98 13.04
N TYR A 66 -5.64 -4.27 14.29
CA TYR A 66 -5.87 -3.26 15.33
C TYR A 66 -4.97 -3.55 16.51
N GLY A 67 -4.87 -2.61 17.46
CA GLY A 67 -4.13 -2.82 18.68
C GLY A 67 -4.91 -3.66 19.69
N ALA A 68 -4.75 -3.38 20.99
CA ALA A 68 -5.38 -4.15 22.05
C ALA A 68 -6.90 -4.16 21.94
N ASP A 69 -7.49 -3.09 21.39
CA ASP A 69 -8.90 -3.03 21.02
C ASP A 69 -9.05 -2.36 19.65
N LYS A 70 -10.28 -2.35 19.12
CA LYS A 70 -10.54 -1.80 17.78
C LYS A 70 -10.42 -0.27 17.69
N ASN A 71 -10.21 0.40 18.81
CA ASN A 71 -9.97 1.85 18.81
C ASN A 71 -8.50 2.18 18.51
N GLU A 72 -7.61 1.21 18.65
CA GLU A 72 -6.18 1.39 18.35
C GLU A 72 -5.89 0.95 16.92
N ARG A 73 -5.92 1.91 16.01
CA ARG A 73 -5.57 1.63 14.60
C ARG A 73 -4.07 1.48 14.46
N ILE A 74 -3.65 0.44 13.73
CA ILE A 74 -2.23 0.25 13.40
C ILE A 74 -1.83 1.18 12.26
N ILE A 75 -2.69 1.37 11.26
CA ILE A 75 -2.43 2.32 10.18
C ILE A 75 -2.96 3.69 10.62
N SER A 76 -2.05 4.66 10.76
CA SER A 76 -2.40 6.04 11.09
C SER A 76 -2.68 6.86 9.85
N GLY A 77 -2.02 6.58 8.75
CA GLY A 77 -2.23 7.29 7.50
C GLY A 77 -1.83 6.49 6.27
N LEU A 78 -2.50 6.79 5.18
CA LEU A 78 -2.24 6.25 3.84
C LEU A 78 -2.34 7.42 2.87
N LYS A 79 -1.28 7.67 2.11
CA LYS A 79 -1.25 8.80 1.18
C LYS A 79 -0.77 8.35 -0.19
N ARG A 80 -1.59 8.58 -1.22
CA ARG A 80 -1.20 8.38 -2.61
C ARG A 80 -0.24 9.50 -3.02
N ILE A 81 0.92 9.16 -3.53
CA ILE A 81 1.94 10.14 -3.94
C ILE A 81 1.95 10.31 -5.46
N SER A 82 2.37 9.27 -6.20
CA SER A 82 2.36 9.31 -7.66
C SER A 82 0.95 9.05 -8.17
N LYS A 83 0.47 9.89 -9.07
CA LYS A 83 -0.91 9.81 -9.60
C LYS A 83 -0.87 9.73 -11.11
N PRO A 84 -1.91 9.16 -11.75
CA PRO A 84 -1.93 9.08 -13.23
C PRO A 84 -1.69 10.41 -13.93
N GLY A 85 -2.18 11.53 -13.37
CA GLY A 85 -1.99 12.86 -13.94
C GLY A 85 -0.73 13.56 -13.50
N LEU A 86 -0.01 13.01 -12.51
CA LEU A 86 1.20 13.63 -11.97
C LEU A 86 2.08 12.54 -11.35
N ARG A 87 2.95 11.94 -12.16
CA ARG A 87 3.85 10.89 -11.70
C ARG A 87 4.98 11.46 -10.87
N VAL A 88 5.37 10.75 -9.81
CA VAL A 88 6.44 11.13 -8.90
C VAL A 88 7.46 10.02 -8.84
N TYR A 89 8.72 10.35 -9.15
CA TYR A 89 9.84 9.42 -9.13
C TYR A 89 10.91 9.90 -8.17
N ALA A 90 11.69 8.98 -7.65
CA ALA A 90 12.85 9.30 -6.82
C ALA A 90 14.01 8.38 -7.20
N ASP A 91 15.22 8.94 -7.25
CA ASP A 91 16.43 8.14 -7.35
C ASP A 91 16.86 7.70 -5.95
N VAL A 92 17.90 6.88 -5.88
CA VAL A 92 18.40 6.35 -4.60
C VAL A 92 18.77 7.46 -3.61
N GLU A 93 19.41 8.52 -4.11
CA GLU A 93 19.89 9.61 -3.25
C GLU A 93 18.76 10.44 -2.65
N ASN A 94 17.63 10.52 -3.36
CA ASN A 94 16.47 11.32 -2.97
C ASN A 94 15.31 10.46 -2.49
N MET A 95 15.56 9.21 -2.14
CA MET A 95 14.52 8.29 -1.68
C MET A 95 13.85 8.83 -0.42
N PRO A 96 12.52 9.01 -0.42
CA PRO A 96 11.83 9.61 0.71
C PRO A 96 11.85 8.71 1.94
N LYS A 97 11.83 9.35 3.11
CA LYS A 97 11.60 8.69 4.41
C LYS A 97 10.29 9.20 4.97
N VAL A 98 9.46 8.29 5.42
CA VAL A 98 8.17 8.63 6.03
C VAL A 98 8.33 8.70 7.54
N LEU A 99 8.01 9.85 8.13
CA LEU A 99 8.14 10.09 9.57
C LEU A 99 9.52 9.69 10.11
N GLY A 100 10.59 10.09 9.44
CA GLY A 100 11.95 9.79 9.88
C GLY A 100 12.32 8.32 9.85
N GLY A 101 11.58 7.50 9.11
CA GLY A 101 11.81 6.07 9.00
C GLY A 101 10.82 5.21 9.79
N LEU A 102 9.91 5.83 10.55
CA LEU A 102 8.87 5.09 11.29
C LEU A 102 7.79 4.55 10.37
N GLY A 103 7.50 5.26 9.29
CA GLY A 103 6.58 4.81 8.25
C GLY A 103 7.33 4.22 7.07
N VAL A 104 6.61 3.91 6.01
CA VAL A 104 7.11 3.22 4.82
C VAL A 104 6.66 3.95 3.56
N ALA A 105 7.57 4.14 2.61
CA ALA A 105 7.21 4.52 1.25
C ALA A 105 7.18 3.26 0.39
N ILE A 106 6.16 3.13 -0.43
CA ILE A 106 6.01 2.01 -1.36
C ILE A 106 6.51 2.47 -2.73
N ILE A 107 7.53 1.80 -3.24
CA ILE A 107 8.25 2.19 -4.45
C ILE A 107 8.12 1.11 -5.52
N SER A 108 7.74 1.51 -6.73
CA SER A 108 7.73 0.62 -7.89
C SER A 108 9.06 0.77 -8.63
N THR A 109 9.86 -0.28 -8.63
CA THR A 109 11.19 -0.30 -9.26
C THR A 109 11.23 -1.32 -10.40
N ASN A 110 12.32 -1.31 -11.15
CA ASN A 110 12.56 -2.33 -12.18
C ASN A 110 12.81 -3.73 -11.59
N LYS A 111 12.97 -3.82 -10.28
CA LYS A 111 13.13 -5.09 -9.56
C LYS A 111 11.89 -5.48 -8.75
N GLY A 112 10.77 -4.79 -8.99
CA GLY A 112 9.51 -5.06 -8.34
C GLY A 112 9.05 -3.92 -7.43
N VAL A 113 7.96 -4.14 -6.73
CA VAL A 113 7.40 -3.19 -5.77
C VAL A 113 8.03 -3.47 -4.41
N VAL A 114 8.69 -2.48 -3.86
CA VAL A 114 9.49 -2.62 -2.64
C VAL A 114 9.26 -1.42 -1.71
N THR A 115 9.81 -1.48 -0.50
CA THR A 115 9.81 -0.34 0.42
C THR A 115 10.97 0.59 0.07
N ASP A 116 10.93 1.81 0.62
CA ASP A 116 12.04 2.76 0.48
C ASP A 116 13.35 2.19 1.05
N LYS A 117 13.28 1.46 2.17
CA LYS A 117 14.46 0.82 2.76
C LYS A 117 15.06 -0.23 1.84
N GLU A 118 14.20 -1.07 1.26
CA GLU A 118 14.64 -2.09 0.30
C GLU A 118 15.24 -1.45 -0.95
N ALA A 119 14.61 -0.39 -1.46
CA ALA A 119 15.12 0.33 -2.64
C ALA A 119 16.51 0.90 -2.38
N ARG A 120 16.74 1.49 -1.21
CA ARG A 120 18.06 2.00 -0.83
C ARG A 120 19.08 0.87 -0.73
N SER A 121 18.69 -0.24 -0.11
CA SER A 121 19.55 -1.43 0.03
C SER A 121 19.93 -2.01 -1.32
N MET A 122 19.01 -2.03 -2.28
CA MET A 122 19.26 -2.53 -3.63
C MET A 122 19.90 -1.50 -4.55
N ASN A 123 20.07 -0.28 -4.07
CA ASN A 123 20.62 0.84 -4.83
C ASN A 123 19.82 1.12 -6.12
N VAL A 124 18.49 1.15 -6.00
CA VAL A 124 17.57 1.43 -7.11
C VAL A 124 16.62 2.56 -6.76
N GLY A 125 16.24 3.32 -7.77
CA GLY A 125 15.17 4.30 -7.69
C GLY A 125 13.90 3.78 -8.34
N GLY A 126 12.83 4.54 -8.28
CA GLY A 126 11.58 4.17 -8.90
C GLY A 126 10.46 5.18 -8.69
N GLU A 127 9.26 4.74 -9.04
CA GLU A 127 8.05 5.53 -8.85
C GLU A 127 7.59 5.44 -7.41
N VAL A 128 7.38 6.59 -6.77
CA VAL A 128 6.90 6.66 -5.38
C VAL A 128 5.38 6.53 -5.40
N LEU A 129 4.88 5.34 -5.10
CA LEU A 129 3.45 5.04 -5.20
C LEU A 129 2.65 5.66 -4.05
N ALA A 130 3.08 5.42 -2.83
CA ALA A 130 2.31 5.81 -1.64
C ALA A 130 3.18 5.87 -0.40
N PHE A 131 2.68 6.56 0.61
CA PHE A 131 3.24 6.55 1.97
C PHE A 131 2.26 5.88 2.92
N VAL A 132 2.78 5.10 3.87
CA VAL A 132 2.02 4.43 4.93
C VAL A 132 2.70 4.69 6.27
N TRP A 133 1.92 5.02 7.26
CA TRP A 133 2.46 5.18 8.62
C TRP A 133 1.42 4.90 9.69
#